data_e1eebd26deedbac0aafeba33fa7ae31e
#
_entry.id   e1eebd26deedbac0aafeba33fa7ae31e
#
_cell.length_a   1.000
_cell.length_b   1.000
_cell.length_c   1.000
_cell.angle_alpha   90.00
_cell.angle_beta   90.00
_cell.angle_gamma   90.00
#
_symmetry.space_group_name_H-M   'P 1'
#
loop_
_entity.id
_entity.type
_entity.pdbx_description
1 polymer ?
#
loop_
_entity_poly.entity_id
_entity_poly.type
_entity_poly.pdbx_seq_one_letter_code
_entity_poly.pdbx_strand_id
1 'polypeptide(L)'
;MPRCFARAEKAISELSVRDDDVWISSFPKCGTTWTQEMVWNIVNSLDFKTAKTTSLEERVPFLELTALTETRHMENVKEKVAGTGLLNSIEQVNNLASPRVIKTHLSIDMLPKDILAQNVKLIYVCRNPRDAVVSFHNHWRVMNGFKGGFDIFFNAFVGDVCGFYSPFLKHVLGYWNSRNDPNMLFITYEDMKRDLP
;
A
#
# COMPACT_ATOMS: atom_id res chain seq x y z
N MET A 1 -2.59 -15.95 5.48
CA MET A 1 -1.31 -15.21 5.27
C MET A 1 -0.18 -16.18 4.97
N PRO A 2 0.77 -15.84 4.06
CA PRO A 2 1.95 -16.66 3.81
C PRO A 2 2.84 -16.75 5.06
N ARG A 3 3.58 -17.85 5.21
CA ARG A 3 4.50 -18.04 6.36
C ARG A 3 5.59 -16.95 6.46
N CYS A 4 6.00 -16.36 5.33
CA CYS A 4 6.94 -15.24 5.29
C CYS A 4 6.38 -13.97 5.94
N PHE A 5 5.06 -13.74 5.83
CA PHE A 5 4.40 -12.60 6.45
C PHE A 5 4.43 -12.68 7.99
N ALA A 6 4.34 -13.89 8.57
CA ALA A 6 4.39 -14.06 10.03
C ALA A 6 5.69 -13.53 10.67
N ARG A 7 6.80 -13.50 9.91
CA ARG A 7 8.04 -12.87 10.39
C ARG A 7 8.00 -11.35 10.33
N ALA A 8 7.39 -10.81 9.26
CA ALA A 8 7.24 -9.36 9.09
C ALA A 8 6.14 -8.78 10.00
N GLU A 9 5.11 -9.56 10.34
CA GLU A 9 3.99 -9.14 11.18
C GLU A 9 4.46 -8.56 12.51
N LYS A 10 5.37 -9.26 13.20
CA LYS A 10 5.95 -8.79 14.45
C LYS A 10 6.70 -7.46 14.24
N ALA A 11 7.58 -7.40 13.26
CA ALA A 11 8.37 -6.21 12.98
C ALA A 11 7.51 -5.02 12.54
N ILE A 12 6.39 -5.26 11.83
CA ILE A 12 5.42 -4.24 11.47
C ILE A 12 4.66 -3.76 12.71
N SER A 13 4.18 -4.69 13.55
CA SER A 13 3.42 -4.33 14.75
C SER A 13 4.25 -3.57 15.80
N GLU A 14 5.57 -3.78 15.80
CA GLU A 14 6.55 -3.11 16.68
C GLU A 14 7.19 -1.87 16.03
N LEU A 15 6.80 -1.51 14.80
CA LEU A 15 7.34 -0.34 14.11
C LEU A 15 7.02 0.93 14.89
N SER A 16 8.07 1.70 15.21
CA SER A 16 7.89 3.01 15.87
C SER A 16 7.26 4.01 14.92
N VAL A 17 6.07 4.44 15.26
CA VAL A 17 5.28 5.46 14.56
C VAL A 17 5.71 6.83 15.06
N ARG A 18 5.77 7.84 14.17
CA ARG A 18 6.11 9.23 14.52
C ARG A 18 4.90 10.13 14.32
N ASP A 19 4.75 11.14 15.16
CA ASP A 19 3.58 12.06 15.12
C ASP A 19 3.42 12.81 13.80
N ASP A 20 4.51 12.97 13.03
CA ASP A 20 4.53 13.63 11.73
C ASP A 20 4.46 12.65 10.54
N ASP A 21 4.31 11.36 10.80
CA ASP A 21 4.13 10.35 9.75
C ASP A 21 2.84 10.58 8.96
N VAL A 22 2.89 10.28 7.67
CA VAL A 22 1.73 10.20 6.80
C VAL A 22 1.67 8.81 6.18
N TRP A 23 0.64 8.07 6.52
CA TRP A 23 0.42 6.71 6.03
C TRP A 23 -0.59 6.69 4.91
N ILE A 24 -0.27 6.00 3.82
CA ILE A 24 -1.15 5.82 2.67
C ILE A 24 -1.49 4.35 2.54
N SER A 25 -2.75 4.02 2.72
CA SER A 25 -3.25 2.66 2.56
C SER A 25 -4.33 2.56 1.50
N SER A 26 -4.42 1.41 0.88
CA SER A 26 -5.48 1.03 -0.04
C SER A 26 -5.48 -0.48 -0.26
N PHE A 27 -6.58 -1.05 -0.72
CA PHE A 27 -6.48 -2.32 -1.41
C PHE A 27 -5.67 -2.14 -2.72
N PRO A 28 -4.90 -3.14 -3.18
CA PRO A 28 -4.13 -3.01 -4.42
C PRO A 28 -4.97 -2.50 -5.60
N LYS A 29 -4.39 -1.64 -6.43
CA LYS A 29 -4.99 -1.07 -7.66
C LYS A 29 -6.14 -0.07 -7.44
N CYS A 30 -6.22 0.50 -6.25
CA CYS A 30 -7.22 1.53 -5.91
C CYS A 30 -6.72 2.97 -6.05
N GLY A 31 -5.55 3.20 -6.65
CA GLY A 31 -5.03 4.56 -6.89
C GLY A 31 -3.85 4.97 -6.01
N THR A 32 -3.26 4.02 -5.26
CA THR A 32 -2.18 4.26 -4.30
C THR A 32 -1.01 5.04 -4.88
N THR A 33 -0.52 4.66 -6.07
CA THR A 33 0.63 5.31 -6.71
C THR A 33 0.39 6.79 -6.97
N TRP A 34 -0.79 7.13 -7.42
CA TRP A 34 -1.18 8.53 -7.64
C TRP A 34 -1.27 9.30 -6.33
N THR A 35 -1.89 8.68 -5.30
CA THR A 35 -1.96 9.27 -3.97
C THR A 35 -0.58 9.47 -3.35
N GLN A 36 0.33 8.50 -3.52
CA GLN A 36 1.71 8.64 -3.06
C GLN A 36 2.40 9.87 -3.66
N GLU A 37 2.28 10.09 -4.97
CA GLU A 37 2.86 11.26 -5.64
C GLU A 37 2.28 12.57 -5.11
N MET A 38 0.95 12.66 -4.99
CA MET A 38 0.29 13.87 -4.48
C MET A 38 0.71 14.15 -3.04
N VAL A 39 0.60 13.16 -2.16
CA VAL A 39 0.88 13.31 -0.74
C VAL A 39 2.34 13.64 -0.49
N TRP A 40 3.27 12.94 -1.17
CA TRP A 40 4.69 13.23 -1.01
C TRP A 40 5.02 14.66 -1.42
N ASN A 41 4.50 15.14 -2.54
CA ASN A 41 4.74 16.52 -2.97
C ASN A 41 4.16 17.55 -1.98
N ILE A 42 2.96 17.31 -1.44
CA ILE A 42 2.34 18.19 -0.44
C ILE A 42 3.19 18.24 0.83
N VAL A 43 3.58 17.07 1.34
CA VAL A 43 4.39 16.95 2.57
C VAL A 43 5.77 17.58 2.42
N ASN A 44 6.37 17.50 1.23
CA ASN A 44 7.70 18.03 0.94
C ASN A 44 7.67 19.38 0.20
N SER A 45 6.66 20.22 0.47
CA SER A 45 6.58 21.60 -0.01
C SER A 45 6.70 21.74 -1.54
N LEU A 46 6.16 20.77 -2.30
CA LEU A 46 6.16 20.70 -3.75
C LEU A 46 7.58 20.64 -4.37
N ASP A 47 8.48 19.90 -3.76
CA ASP A 47 9.82 19.66 -4.30
C ASP A 47 9.78 18.77 -5.55
N PHE A 48 9.32 19.34 -6.65
CA PHE A 48 9.27 18.68 -7.95
C PHE A 48 10.64 18.29 -8.51
N LYS A 49 11.72 18.91 -8.02
CA LYS A 49 13.08 18.55 -8.45
C LYS A 49 13.42 17.14 -7.92
N THR A 50 13.30 16.94 -6.63
CA THR A 50 13.51 15.62 -6.01
C THR A 50 12.49 14.61 -6.53
N ALA A 51 11.22 14.99 -6.71
CA ALA A 51 10.20 14.11 -7.26
C ALA A 51 10.54 13.54 -8.65
N LYS A 52 11.26 14.31 -9.49
CA LYS A 52 11.67 13.87 -10.82
C LYS A 52 12.94 13.05 -10.85
N THR A 53 13.80 13.17 -9.85
CA THR A 53 15.14 12.56 -9.83
C THR A 53 15.25 11.34 -8.93
N THR A 54 14.34 11.20 -7.98
CA THR A 54 14.32 10.10 -6.99
C THR A 54 13.08 9.23 -7.22
N SER A 55 13.26 7.92 -7.23
CA SER A 55 12.14 7.00 -7.47
C SER A 55 11.05 7.13 -6.39
N LEU A 56 9.81 6.80 -6.76
CA LEU A 56 8.70 6.85 -5.81
C LEU A 56 8.89 5.84 -4.67
N GLU A 57 9.45 4.69 -4.96
CA GLU A 57 9.73 3.62 -4.00
C GLU A 57 10.77 4.04 -2.95
N GLU A 58 11.72 4.91 -3.33
CA GLU A 58 12.69 5.49 -2.38
C GLU A 58 12.05 6.58 -1.52
N ARG A 59 11.20 7.41 -2.12
CA ARG A 59 10.52 8.54 -1.46
C ARG A 59 9.38 8.10 -0.55
N VAL A 60 8.66 7.04 -0.95
CA VAL A 60 7.47 6.51 -0.27
C VAL A 60 7.59 4.98 -0.21
N PRO A 61 8.35 4.44 0.73
CA PRO A 61 8.61 3.00 0.80
C PRO A 61 7.34 2.19 1.04
N PHE A 62 7.32 1.01 0.43
CA PHE A 62 6.26 0.04 0.59
C PHE A 62 6.55 -0.87 1.78
N LEU A 63 5.87 -0.66 2.90
CA LEU A 63 6.17 -1.25 4.21
C LEU A 63 6.38 -2.76 4.17
N GLU A 64 5.47 -3.51 3.56
CA GLU A 64 5.49 -4.96 3.54
C GLU A 64 6.17 -5.58 2.30
N LEU A 65 6.90 -4.80 1.50
CA LEU A 65 7.51 -5.28 0.26
C LEU A 65 8.43 -6.48 0.50
N THR A 66 9.28 -6.43 1.51
CA THR A 66 10.19 -7.53 1.86
C THR A 66 9.44 -8.82 2.13
N ALA A 67 8.34 -8.75 2.90
CA ALA A 67 7.53 -9.92 3.23
C ALA A 67 6.88 -10.56 1.99
N LEU A 68 6.53 -9.75 0.99
CA LEU A 68 5.97 -10.23 -0.28
C LEU A 68 7.03 -10.88 -1.17
N THR A 69 8.25 -10.33 -1.19
CA THR A 69 9.34 -10.83 -2.05
C THR A 69 9.97 -12.12 -1.56
N GLU A 70 9.75 -12.51 -0.32
CA GLU A 70 10.16 -13.81 0.21
C GLU A 70 9.29 -14.97 -0.30
N THR A 71 8.17 -14.70 -0.97
CA THR A 71 7.35 -15.74 -1.58
C THR A 71 7.94 -16.21 -2.91
N ARG A 72 7.86 -17.52 -3.21
CA ARG A 72 8.38 -18.12 -4.45
C ARG A 72 7.83 -17.46 -5.73
N HIS A 73 6.66 -16.84 -5.64
CA HIS A 73 6.00 -16.19 -6.79
C HIS A 73 6.55 -14.78 -7.09
N MET A 74 7.45 -14.25 -6.27
CA MET A 74 7.98 -12.89 -6.40
C MET A 74 9.47 -12.84 -6.77
N GLU A 75 10.02 -13.93 -7.30
CA GLU A 75 11.45 -13.99 -7.73
C GLU A 75 11.77 -12.89 -8.76
N ASN A 76 10.85 -12.64 -9.70
CA ASN A 76 11.02 -11.55 -10.67
C ASN A 76 11.06 -10.16 -10.04
N VAL A 77 10.42 -9.96 -8.87
CA VAL A 77 10.48 -8.69 -8.14
C VAL A 77 11.81 -8.58 -7.41
N LYS A 78 12.30 -9.66 -6.81
CA LYS A 78 13.63 -9.71 -6.16
C LYS A 78 14.75 -9.31 -7.12
N GLU A 79 14.72 -9.84 -8.35
CA GLU A 79 15.72 -9.49 -9.36
C GLU A 79 15.68 -8.01 -9.74
N LYS A 80 14.46 -7.43 -9.86
CA LYS A 80 14.28 -6.02 -10.22
C LYS A 80 14.69 -5.05 -9.12
N VAL A 81 14.61 -5.46 -7.86
CA VAL A 81 14.94 -4.60 -6.70
C VAL A 81 16.27 -4.99 -6.05
N ALA A 82 16.95 -6.04 -6.57
CA ALA A 82 18.26 -6.44 -6.09
C ALA A 82 19.27 -5.28 -6.25
N GLY A 83 19.96 -4.95 -5.17
CA GLY A 83 20.93 -3.85 -5.14
C GLY A 83 20.34 -2.44 -4.94
N THR A 84 19.03 -2.29 -4.88
CA THR A 84 18.37 -0.98 -4.66
C THR A 84 18.17 -0.63 -3.18
N GLY A 85 18.49 -1.53 -2.25
CA GLY A 85 18.15 -1.39 -0.82
C GLY A 85 16.67 -1.66 -0.48
N LEU A 86 15.81 -1.81 -1.49
CA LEU A 86 14.36 -1.98 -1.32
C LEU A 86 13.96 -3.35 -0.72
N LEU A 87 14.91 -4.28 -0.59
CA LEU A 87 14.65 -5.60 0.00
C LEU A 87 14.56 -5.60 1.53
N ASN A 88 14.88 -4.48 2.19
CA ASN A 88 14.65 -4.31 3.63
C ASN A 88 13.71 -3.13 3.87
N SER A 89 12.46 -3.30 3.49
CA SER A 89 11.47 -2.23 3.49
C SER A 89 11.20 -1.64 4.88
N ILE A 90 11.25 -2.44 5.94
CA ILE A 90 11.04 -1.96 7.31
C ILE A 90 12.23 -1.10 7.77
N GLU A 91 13.45 -1.52 7.47
CA GLU A 91 14.65 -0.73 7.77
C GLU A 91 14.65 0.57 6.95
N GLN A 92 14.24 0.52 5.69
CA GLN A 92 14.09 1.70 4.85
C GLN A 92 13.12 2.70 5.49
N VAL A 93 11.95 2.25 5.95
CA VAL A 93 10.99 3.10 6.67
C VAL A 93 11.60 3.69 7.93
N ASN A 94 12.34 2.90 8.72
CA ASN A 94 12.97 3.38 9.95
C ASN A 94 14.02 4.47 9.69
N ASN A 95 14.75 4.36 8.59
CA ASN A 95 15.85 5.27 8.24
C ASN A 95 15.41 6.53 7.50
N LEU A 96 14.13 6.63 7.08
CA LEU A 96 13.63 7.85 6.46
C LEU A 96 13.69 9.03 7.43
N ALA A 97 14.06 10.19 6.90
CA ALA A 97 13.92 11.47 7.60
C ALA A 97 12.42 11.81 7.80
N SER A 98 12.12 12.49 8.90
CA SER A 98 10.78 13.03 9.14
C SER A 98 10.54 14.30 8.28
N PRO A 99 9.30 14.53 7.84
CA PRO A 99 8.14 13.64 7.93
C PRO A 99 8.23 12.45 6.95
N ARG A 100 7.86 11.25 7.41
CA ARG A 100 7.85 10.06 6.56
C ARG A 100 6.51 9.91 5.84
N VAL A 101 6.55 9.60 4.56
CA VAL A 101 5.36 9.16 3.80
C VAL A 101 5.51 7.65 3.54
N ILE A 102 4.60 6.85 4.03
CA ILE A 102 4.71 5.37 4.06
C ILE A 102 3.52 4.76 3.32
N LYS A 103 3.80 3.85 2.41
CA LYS A 103 2.77 3.09 1.70
C LYS A 103 2.56 1.72 2.33
N THR A 104 1.29 1.30 2.38
CA THR A 104 0.92 -0.07 2.74
C THR A 104 -0.35 -0.53 2.00
N HIS A 105 -0.53 -1.85 1.90
CA HIS A 105 -1.77 -2.49 1.48
C HIS A 105 -2.37 -3.36 2.59
N LEU A 106 -1.83 -3.28 3.80
CA LEU A 106 -2.34 -4.05 4.94
C LEU A 106 -3.73 -3.57 5.34
N SER A 107 -4.55 -4.50 5.83
CA SER A 107 -5.80 -4.15 6.51
C SER A 107 -5.50 -3.38 7.81
N ILE A 108 -6.44 -2.56 8.25
CA ILE A 108 -6.24 -1.65 9.39
C ILE A 108 -5.85 -2.37 10.68
N ASP A 109 -6.36 -3.58 10.89
CA ASP A 109 -6.08 -4.45 12.04
C ASP A 109 -4.65 -5.03 12.05
N MET A 110 -3.92 -4.88 10.96
CA MET A 110 -2.52 -5.32 10.81
C MET A 110 -1.51 -4.18 10.91
N LEU A 111 -1.97 -2.95 11.02
CA LEU A 111 -1.10 -1.78 11.18
C LEU A 111 -0.56 -1.69 12.62
N PRO A 112 0.55 -0.97 12.84
CA PRO A 112 0.99 -0.64 14.19
C PRO A 112 -0.13 -0.01 15.02
N LYS A 113 -0.33 -0.47 16.24
CA LYS A 113 -1.46 -0.03 17.09
C LYS A 113 -1.45 1.47 17.38
N ASP A 114 -0.28 2.05 17.38
CA ASP A 114 -0.09 3.48 17.68
C ASP A 114 -0.59 4.41 16.57
N ILE A 115 -0.82 3.90 15.34
CA ILE A 115 -1.35 4.72 14.24
C ILE A 115 -2.71 5.33 14.58
N LEU A 116 -3.60 4.56 15.22
CA LEU A 116 -4.93 5.05 15.61
C LEU A 116 -4.91 5.80 16.93
N ALA A 117 -3.89 5.59 17.77
CA ALA A 117 -3.77 6.21 19.10
C ALA A 117 -3.03 7.56 19.05
N GLN A 118 -2.22 7.81 18.03
CA GLN A 118 -1.41 9.04 17.87
C GLN A 118 -2.01 9.95 16.79
N ASN A 119 -1.50 11.18 16.69
CA ASN A 119 -1.93 12.15 15.67
C ASN A 119 -1.39 11.87 14.26
N VAL A 120 -1.06 10.62 13.98
CA VAL A 120 -0.53 10.16 12.69
C VAL A 120 -1.59 10.31 11.62
N LYS A 121 -1.24 10.91 10.49
CA LYS A 121 -2.18 11.07 9.36
C LYS A 121 -2.29 9.76 8.59
N LEU A 122 -3.49 9.22 8.51
CA LEU A 122 -3.80 7.99 7.77
C LEU A 122 -4.74 8.30 6.60
N ILE A 123 -4.27 8.09 5.39
CA ILE A 123 -5.04 8.29 4.15
C ILE A 123 -5.40 6.92 3.59
N TYR A 124 -6.68 6.67 3.43
CA TYR A 124 -7.18 5.47 2.77
C TYR A 124 -7.84 5.79 1.44
N VAL A 125 -7.39 5.11 0.39
CA VAL A 125 -7.95 5.26 -0.95
C VAL A 125 -8.70 4.02 -1.34
N CYS A 126 -10.00 4.14 -1.56
CA CYS A 126 -10.82 3.07 -2.12
C CYS A 126 -11.15 3.31 -3.59
N ARG A 127 -11.67 2.29 -4.24
CA ARG A 127 -12.09 2.32 -5.64
C ARG A 127 -13.29 1.40 -5.84
N ASN A 128 -14.12 1.70 -6.83
CA ASN A 128 -15.19 0.82 -7.26
C ASN A 128 -14.64 -0.62 -7.45
N PRO A 129 -15.20 -1.64 -6.77
CA PRO A 129 -14.69 -3.00 -6.82
C PRO A 129 -14.68 -3.60 -8.25
N ARG A 130 -15.59 -3.17 -9.12
CA ARG A 130 -15.64 -3.62 -10.53
C ARG A 130 -14.40 -3.16 -11.30
N ASP A 131 -13.96 -1.92 -11.06
CA ASP A 131 -12.75 -1.38 -11.70
C ASP A 131 -11.48 -1.88 -11.03
N ALA A 132 -11.52 -2.06 -9.71
CA ALA A 132 -10.40 -2.60 -8.95
C ALA A 132 -10.06 -4.03 -9.38
N VAL A 133 -11.05 -4.93 -9.54
CA VAL A 133 -10.83 -6.32 -9.95
C VAL A 133 -10.23 -6.43 -11.35
N VAL A 134 -10.69 -5.63 -12.31
CA VAL A 134 -10.13 -5.59 -13.68
C VAL A 134 -8.67 -5.13 -13.65
N SER A 135 -8.40 -4.04 -12.95
CA SER A 135 -7.04 -3.52 -12.81
C SER A 135 -6.12 -4.49 -12.06
N PHE A 136 -6.65 -5.20 -11.06
CA PHE A 136 -5.90 -6.16 -10.26
C PHE A 136 -5.58 -7.43 -11.07
N HIS A 137 -6.52 -7.93 -11.88
CA HIS A 137 -6.27 -9.02 -12.81
C HIS A 137 -5.12 -8.69 -13.77
N ASN A 138 -5.16 -7.51 -14.42
CA ASN A 138 -4.08 -7.08 -15.31
C ASN A 138 -2.73 -6.98 -14.58
N HIS A 139 -2.72 -6.48 -13.36
CA HIS A 139 -1.53 -6.43 -12.52
C HIS A 139 -0.97 -7.82 -12.24
N TRP A 140 -1.82 -8.78 -11.88
CA TRP A 140 -1.40 -10.18 -11.63
C TRP A 140 -0.83 -10.85 -12.88
N ARG A 141 -1.38 -10.57 -14.04
CA ARG A 141 -0.83 -11.07 -15.31
C ARG A 141 0.60 -10.59 -15.55
N VAL A 142 0.84 -9.29 -15.29
CA VAL A 142 2.14 -8.65 -15.57
C VAL A 142 3.17 -8.97 -14.48
N MET A 143 2.79 -8.87 -13.22
CA MET A 143 3.73 -8.96 -12.09
C MET A 143 3.94 -10.40 -11.59
N ASN A 144 2.89 -11.20 -11.60
CA ASN A 144 2.91 -12.55 -11.03
C ASN A 144 2.85 -13.65 -12.10
N GLY A 145 2.83 -13.28 -13.37
CA GLY A 145 2.77 -14.26 -14.48
C GLY A 145 1.47 -15.07 -14.51
N PHE A 146 0.37 -14.53 -13.96
CA PHE A 146 -0.92 -15.22 -13.96
C PHE A 146 -1.42 -15.46 -15.39
N LYS A 147 -1.70 -16.70 -15.73
CA LYS A 147 -2.11 -17.13 -17.08
C LYS A 147 -3.60 -17.50 -17.19
N GLY A 148 -4.32 -17.47 -16.06
CA GLY A 148 -5.77 -17.77 -16.03
C GLY A 148 -6.60 -16.66 -16.67
N GLY A 149 -7.81 -17.01 -17.11
CA GLY A 149 -8.79 -16.06 -17.63
C GLY A 149 -9.32 -15.11 -16.55
N PHE A 150 -9.98 -14.05 -17.01
CA PHE A 150 -10.59 -13.08 -16.09
C PHE A 150 -11.68 -13.69 -15.20
N ASP A 151 -12.43 -14.64 -15.72
CA ASP A 151 -13.48 -15.39 -15.02
C ASP A 151 -12.92 -16.13 -13.77
N ILE A 152 -11.78 -16.79 -13.93
CA ILE A 152 -11.11 -17.49 -12.83
C ILE A 152 -10.66 -16.48 -11.77
N PHE A 153 -10.04 -15.37 -12.20
CA PHE A 153 -9.58 -14.33 -11.28
C PHE A 153 -10.74 -13.64 -10.59
N PHE A 154 -11.83 -13.34 -11.31
CA PHE A 154 -13.03 -12.72 -10.77
C PHE A 154 -13.68 -13.60 -9.71
N ASN A 155 -13.84 -14.91 -9.98
CA ASN A 155 -14.39 -15.84 -9.00
C ASN A 155 -13.51 -15.94 -7.74
N ALA A 156 -12.19 -15.92 -7.89
CA ALA A 156 -11.28 -15.88 -6.75
C ALA A 156 -11.38 -14.56 -5.97
N PHE A 157 -11.57 -13.43 -6.65
CA PHE A 157 -11.73 -12.11 -6.03
C PHE A 157 -13.03 -12.03 -5.22
N VAL A 158 -14.15 -12.48 -5.81
CA VAL A 158 -15.47 -12.49 -5.13
C VAL A 158 -15.52 -13.56 -4.02
N GLY A 159 -14.81 -14.67 -4.23
CA GLY A 159 -14.71 -15.75 -3.22
C GLY A 159 -13.69 -15.48 -2.11
N ASP A 160 -13.16 -14.25 -2.02
CA ASP A 160 -12.25 -13.82 -0.96
C ASP A 160 -10.92 -14.61 -0.87
N VAL A 161 -10.50 -15.22 -1.97
CA VAL A 161 -9.26 -16.02 -2.05
C VAL A 161 -8.23 -15.44 -3.03
N CYS A 162 -8.42 -14.18 -3.46
CA CYS A 162 -7.57 -13.51 -4.42
C CYS A 162 -6.42 -12.75 -3.77
N GLY A 163 -5.32 -13.46 -3.49
CA GLY A 163 -4.07 -12.87 -3.03
C GLY A 163 -4.05 -12.50 -1.54
N PHE A 164 -2.99 -11.77 -1.17
CA PHE A 164 -2.61 -11.56 0.24
C PHE A 164 -3.51 -10.60 1.01
N TYR A 165 -4.20 -9.72 0.31
CA TYR A 165 -4.98 -8.62 0.90
C TYR A 165 -6.49 -8.87 0.92
N SER A 166 -6.93 -10.04 0.41
CA SER A 166 -8.33 -10.47 0.48
C SER A 166 -8.76 -10.71 1.93
N PRO A 167 -10.03 -10.51 2.26
CA PRO A 167 -11.15 -10.12 1.41
C PRO A 167 -11.22 -8.61 1.10
N PHE A 168 -11.56 -8.26 -0.14
CA PHE A 168 -11.65 -6.85 -0.57
C PHE A 168 -12.61 -6.03 0.30
N LEU A 169 -13.83 -6.53 0.49
CA LEU A 169 -14.85 -5.80 1.26
C LEU A 169 -14.45 -5.65 2.73
N LYS A 170 -13.89 -6.69 3.35
CA LYS A 170 -13.42 -6.60 4.74
C LYS A 170 -12.31 -5.55 4.87
N HIS A 171 -11.39 -5.50 3.90
CA HIS A 171 -10.32 -4.51 3.86
C HIS A 171 -10.87 -3.08 3.81
N VAL A 172 -11.80 -2.81 2.89
CA VAL A 172 -12.43 -1.49 2.75
C VAL A 172 -13.24 -1.12 4.00
N LEU A 173 -14.07 -2.04 4.50
CA LEU A 173 -14.93 -1.80 5.66
C LEU A 173 -14.12 -1.53 6.95
N GLY A 174 -12.96 -2.16 7.10
CA GLY A 174 -12.07 -1.87 8.23
C GLY A 174 -11.73 -0.39 8.31
N TYR A 175 -11.27 0.21 7.20
CA TYR A 175 -10.95 1.64 7.13
C TYR A 175 -12.19 2.53 7.11
N TRP A 176 -13.27 2.09 6.49
CA TRP A 176 -14.54 2.83 6.48
C TRP A 176 -15.10 3.06 7.88
N ASN A 177 -14.96 2.10 8.77
CA ASN A 177 -15.41 2.22 10.15
C ASN A 177 -14.66 3.31 10.92
N SER A 178 -13.41 3.57 10.58
CA SER A 178 -12.57 4.63 11.15
C SER A 178 -12.59 5.95 10.36
N ARG A 179 -13.44 6.09 9.32
CA ARG A 179 -13.42 7.27 8.43
C ARG A 179 -13.73 8.60 9.10
N ASN A 180 -14.33 8.57 10.30
CA ASN A 180 -14.66 9.77 11.08
C ASN A 180 -13.60 10.09 12.15
N ASP A 181 -12.56 9.28 12.27
CA ASP A 181 -11.47 9.55 13.20
C ASP A 181 -10.70 10.80 12.73
N PRO A 182 -10.29 11.68 13.64
CA PRO A 182 -9.74 13.00 13.30
C PRO A 182 -8.45 12.94 12.49
N ASN A 183 -7.74 11.81 12.53
CA ASN A 183 -6.49 11.57 11.82
C ASN A 183 -6.67 10.76 10.53
N MET A 184 -7.92 10.38 10.18
CA MET A 184 -8.24 9.58 9.00
C MET A 184 -8.80 10.44 7.87
N LEU A 185 -8.22 10.29 6.68
CA LEU A 185 -8.78 10.79 5.43
C LEU A 185 -9.18 9.61 4.54
N PHE A 186 -10.49 9.40 4.38
CA PHE A 186 -11.04 8.38 3.48
C PHE A 186 -11.45 9.03 2.16
N ILE A 187 -10.81 8.65 1.04
CA ILE A 187 -11.08 9.20 -0.28
C ILE A 187 -11.35 8.09 -1.30
N THR A 188 -12.00 8.44 -2.41
CA THR A 188 -12.22 7.50 -3.51
C THR A 188 -11.35 7.86 -4.72
N TYR A 189 -10.92 6.85 -5.46
CA TYR A 189 -10.22 7.04 -6.74
C TYR A 189 -11.06 7.86 -7.71
N GLU A 190 -12.37 7.65 -7.69
CA GLU A 190 -13.33 8.33 -8.55
C GLU A 190 -13.41 9.82 -8.23
N ASP A 191 -13.39 10.21 -6.96
CA ASP A 191 -13.38 11.62 -6.55
C ASP A 191 -12.08 12.30 -6.97
N MET A 192 -10.93 11.66 -6.72
CA MET A 192 -9.65 12.18 -7.20
C MET A 192 -9.66 12.41 -8.72
N LYS A 193 -10.30 11.51 -9.48
CA LYS A 193 -10.35 11.61 -10.94
C LYS A 193 -11.31 12.69 -11.45
N ARG A 194 -12.39 12.97 -10.71
CA ARG A 194 -13.41 13.96 -11.10
C ARG A 194 -12.87 15.39 -11.13
N ASP A 195 -12.02 15.72 -10.17
CA ASP A 195 -11.54 17.07 -9.92
C ASP A 195 -10.12 17.32 -10.45
N LEU A 196 -9.68 16.51 -11.41
CA LEU A 196 -8.44 16.81 -12.15
C LEU A 196 -8.64 18.03 -13.05
N PRO A 197 -7.71 19.01 -13.02
CA PRO A 197 -7.73 20.14 -13.93
C PRO A 197 -7.54 19.71 -15.39
#